data_5b8448058b97e87b276e8308d7d0ccd7
#
_entry.id   5b8448058b97e87b276e8308d7d0ccd7
#
_cell.length_a   1.000
_cell.length_b   1.000
_cell.length_c   1.000
_cell.angle_alpha   90.00
_cell.angle_beta   90.00
_cell.angle_gamma   90.00
#
_symmetry.space_group_name_H-M   'P 1'
#
loop_
_entity.id
_entity.type
_entity.pdbx_description
1 polymer ?
#
loop_
_entity_poly.entity_id
_entity_poly.type
_entity_poly.pdbx_seq_one_letter_code
_entity_poly.pdbx_strand_id
1 'polypeptide(L)'
;MSRRLSLPLLLLMAGACTVQRSAPPASKALARTGVPEAGDVSGLHTAQHTRGPSADAMDDHMAHMSAADLAAPQVTAATTFQDLSLPASNNAAAERLKNSPRHAEWVKIPMAGTPDTLMAWVVYPFAKDSRQKAPVVVVVHEIFGLSTWVRGVADQVAADGFIAIAPDFLSRARGGPSSVELNADTARRIIAGVNTTERNQIINAAANYAMMLPSAQQKYAVIGYCWGGQTVFAHAVNGGVKGFSGGVAFYGAPYTKGGTPATATTAAVPASVDADSIRKISKPVMLLNGSKDARIGAMMPEIEALMKANGKTYEARNYEGAVHGFLRAQGDPKPTRDEAEEAANIAATKDGWPRTLAFLRKNLK
;
A
#
# COMPACT_ATOMS: atom_id res chain seq x y z
N MET A 1 67.17 32.91 40.63
CA MET A 1 67.97 32.83 39.37
C MET A 1 66.98 32.49 38.23
N SER A 2 66.50 33.56 37.55
CA SER A 2 65.55 33.47 36.44
C SER A 2 66.31 33.33 35.12
N ARG A 3 65.97 32.37 34.31
CA ARG A 3 66.34 32.37 32.90
C ARG A 3 65.06 32.41 32.05
N ARG A 4 64.83 33.54 31.40
CA ARG A 4 63.86 33.74 30.33
C ARG A 4 64.38 33.16 29.03
N LEU A 5 63.65 32.29 28.37
CA LEU A 5 63.92 31.86 27.01
C LEU A 5 62.92 32.56 26.07
N SER A 6 63.48 33.33 25.15
CA SER A 6 62.80 34.02 24.07
C SER A 6 62.59 33.05 22.91
N LEU A 7 61.36 32.92 22.40
CA LEU A 7 61.06 32.23 21.14
C LEU A 7 60.97 33.27 20.00
N PRO A 8 61.48 32.96 18.82
CA PRO A 8 61.32 33.82 17.65
C PRO A 8 59.96 33.66 16.97
N LEU A 9 59.41 34.76 16.55
CA LEU A 9 58.18 34.91 15.79
C LEU A 9 58.42 34.51 14.33
N LEU A 10 57.79 33.41 13.86
CA LEU A 10 57.84 33.00 12.45
C LEU A 10 56.65 33.57 11.73
N LEU A 11 56.88 34.51 10.80
CA LEU A 11 55.88 35.14 9.95
C LEU A 11 55.55 34.15 8.82
N LEU A 12 54.36 33.54 8.80
CA LEU A 12 53.83 32.78 7.66
C LEU A 12 53.03 33.69 6.77
N MET A 13 53.53 33.91 5.57
CA MET A 13 52.82 34.57 4.48
C MET A 13 51.71 33.65 3.97
N ALA A 14 50.46 34.04 4.10
CA ALA A 14 49.33 33.37 3.50
C ALA A 14 49.18 33.79 2.03
N GLY A 15 49.52 32.89 1.12
CA GLY A 15 49.24 33.02 -0.30
C GLY A 15 47.76 32.73 -0.55
N ALA A 16 47.00 33.73 -0.93
CA ALA A 16 45.61 33.58 -1.38
C ALA A 16 45.59 32.99 -2.80
N CYS A 17 45.28 31.69 -2.92
CA CYS A 17 44.84 31.09 -4.19
C CYS A 17 43.36 31.38 -4.41
N THR A 18 43.06 32.34 -5.26
CA THR A 18 41.73 32.56 -5.81
C THR A 18 41.39 31.44 -6.79
N VAL A 19 40.56 30.51 -6.37
CA VAL A 19 39.93 29.52 -7.25
C VAL A 19 38.76 30.23 -7.96
N GLN A 20 38.98 30.56 -9.22
CA GLN A 20 37.90 31.00 -10.12
C GLN A 20 36.91 29.85 -10.32
N ARG A 21 35.75 29.92 -9.70
CA ARG A 21 34.62 29.05 -10.03
C ARG A 21 34.03 29.50 -11.37
N SER A 22 34.28 28.70 -12.41
CA SER A 22 33.54 28.79 -13.67
C SER A 22 32.08 28.46 -13.42
N ALA A 23 31.17 29.36 -13.77
CA ALA A 23 29.71 29.14 -13.74
C ALA A 23 29.34 28.03 -14.74
N PRO A 24 28.40 27.14 -14.40
CA PRO A 24 27.86 26.17 -15.36
C PRO A 24 27.10 26.89 -16.47
N PRO A 25 27.09 26.36 -17.71
CA PRO A 25 26.38 26.98 -18.82
C PRO A 25 24.88 27.03 -18.53
N ALA A 26 24.26 28.17 -18.85
CA ALA A 26 22.83 28.38 -18.74
C ALA A 26 22.07 27.27 -19.49
N SER A 27 21.25 26.50 -18.77
CA SER A 27 20.32 25.59 -19.37
C SER A 27 19.30 26.41 -20.18
N LYS A 28 19.18 26.10 -21.47
CA LYS A 28 18.14 26.64 -22.34
C LYS A 28 16.78 26.35 -21.71
N ALA A 29 16.06 27.40 -21.38
CA ALA A 29 14.66 27.31 -20.98
C ALA A 29 13.90 26.63 -22.13
N LEU A 30 13.42 25.40 -21.89
CA LEU A 30 12.41 24.80 -22.73
C LEU A 30 11.13 25.61 -22.57
N ALA A 31 10.66 26.14 -23.68
CA ALA A 31 9.40 26.82 -23.78
C ALA A 31 8.29 25.96 -23.17
N ARG A 32 7.51 26.55 -22.28
CA ARG A 32 6.25 26.00 -21.79
C ARG A 32 5.32 25.82 -22.98
N THR A 33 5.24 24.62 -23.52
CA THR A 33 4.12 24.22 -24.35
C THR A 33 2.94 23.98 -23.42
N GLY A 34 1.81 24.60 -23.75
CA GLY A 34 0.61 24.68 -22.92
C GLY A 34 0.16 23.31 -22.41
N VAL A 35 -0.37 23.35 -21.22
CA VAL A 35 -1.18 22.27 -20.64
C VAL A 35 -2.33 22.03 -21.63
N PRO A 36 -2.54 20.81 -22.16
CA PRO A 36 -3.75 20.54 -22.93
C PRO A 36 -4.94 20.73 -21.99
N GLU A 37 -5.89 21.56 -22.38
CA GLU A 37 -7.21 21.59 -21.77
C GLU A 37 -7.77 20.18 -21.64
N ALA A 38 -8.55 19.95 -20.59
CA ALA A 38 -9.22 18.68 -20.30
C ALA A 38 -9.99 18.22 -21.54
N GLY A 39 -9.34 17.42 -22.37
CA GLY A 39 -9.94 16.82 -23.56
C GLY A 39 -11.04 15.87 -23.10
N ASP A 40 -12.16 15.99 -23.80
CA ASP A 40 -13.31 15.09 -23.73
C ASP A 40 -12.85 13.63 -23.70
N VAL A 41 -13.00 12.97 -22.53
CA VAL A 41 -12.68 11.56 -22.33
C VAL A 41 -13.77 10.62 -22.84
N SER A 42 -14.68 11.07 -23.72
CA SER A 42 -15.71 10.22 -24.36
C SER A 42 -15.15 9.19 -25.34
N GLY A 43 -13.84 9.24 -25.64
CA GLY A 43 -13.14 8.32 -26.54
C GLY A 43 -12.26 7.26 -25.88
N LEU A 44 -12.38 6.99 -24.59
CA LEU A 44 -11.75 5.81 -23.99
C LEU A 44 -12.38 4.57 -24.63
N HIS A 45 -11.66 3.95 -25.57
CA HIS A 45 -11.99 2.63 -26.07
C HIS A 45 -12.13 1.70 -24.86
N THR A 46 -13.36 1.42 -24.48
CA THR A 46 -13.71 0.25 -23.70
C THR A 46 -13.30 -0.94 -24.54
N ALA A 47 -12.09 -1.47 -24.35
CA ALA A 47 -11.78 -2.82 -24.74
C ALA A 47 -12.82 -3.68 -24.02
N GLN A 48 -13.82 -4.16 -24.75
CA GLN A 48 -14.74 -5.18 -24.28
C GLN A 48 -13.90 -6.44 -24.07
N HIS A 49 -13.31 -6.57 -22.88
CA HIS A 49 -12.80 -7.84 -22.41
C HIS A 49 -14.02 -8.73 -22.21
N THR A 50 -14.20 -9.67 -23.11
CA THR A 50 -15.15 -10.77 -22.94
C THR A 50 -14.80 -11.48 -21.63
N ARG A 51 -15.64 -11.28 -20.62
CA ARG A 51 -15.54 -11.90 -19.31
C ARG A 51 -15.56 -13.41 -19.45
N GLY A 52 -14.46 -14.06 -19.07
CA GLY A 52 -14.47 -15.51 -18.86
C GLY A 52 -15.14 -15.83 -17.51
N PRO A 53 -15.86 -16.97 -17.39
CA PRO A 53 -16.70 -17.28 -16.22
C PRO A 53 -15.98 -17.47 -14.87
N SER A 54 -14.66 -17.36 -14.79
CA SER A 54 -13.88 -17.60 -13.56
C SER A 54 -13.28 -16.33 -12.93
N ALA A 55 -13.46 -15.15 -13.53
CA ALA A 55 -12.94 -13.89 -13.01
C ALA A 55 -13.88 -13.21 -11.99
N ASP A 56 -15.10 -13.62 -11.94
CA ASP A 56 -16.22 -12.82 -11.46
C ASP A 56 -16.40 -12.76 -9.94
N ALA A 57 -15.91 -13.73 -9.19
CA ALA A 57 -16.11 -13.75 -7.73
C ALA A 57 -15.34 -12.66 -6.96
N MET A 58 -14.37 -12.04 -7.61
CA MET A 58 -13.61 -10.94 -6.99
C MET A 58 -14.07 -9.55 -7.42
N ASP A 59 -14.70 -9.43 -8.57
CA ASP A 59 -15.19 -8.15 -9.08
C ASP A 59 -16.40 -7.65 -8.29
N ASP A 60 -17.03 -8.53 -7.52
CA ASP A 60 -18.20 -8.23 -6.70
C ASP A 60 -17.87 -7.58 -5.34
N HIS A 61 -16.58 -7.37 -5.04
CA HIS A 61 -16.18 -6.77 -3.75
C HIS A 61 -16.84 -5.41 -3.51
N MET A 62 -16.91 -4.58 -4.54
CA MET A 62 -17.49 -3.23 -4.41
C MET A 62 -19.03 -3.26 -4.33
N ALA A 63 -19.68 -4.25 -4.92
CA ALA A 63 -21.14 -4.39 -4.85
C ALA A 63 -21.65 -4.66 -3.43
N HIS A 64 -20.78 -5.19 -2.58
CA HIS A 64 -21.10 -5.51 -1.18
C HIS A 64 -20.56 -4.49 -0.17
N MET A 65 -19.88 -3.44 -0.61
CA MET A 65 -19.39 -2.39 0.29
C MET A 65 -20.51 -1.43 0.67
N SER A 66 -20.49 -0.96 1.92
CA SER A 66 -21.41 0.09 2.36
C SER A 66 -21.11 1.42 1.63
N ALA A 67 -22.11 2.30 1.54
CA ALA A 67 -21.89 3.64 0.99
C ALA A 67 -20.80 4.42 1.73
N ALA A 68 -20.62 4.17 3.04
CA ALA A 68 -19.57 4.78 3.85
C ALA A 68 -18.17 4.28 3.46
N ASP A 69 -18.04 3.00 3.11
CA ASP A 69 -16.76 2.39 2.67
C ASP A 69 -16.41 2.80 1.23
N LEU A 70 -17.42 3.06 0.41
CA LEU A 70 -17.25 3.55 -0.96
C LEU A 70 -16.93 5.05 -1.03
N ALA A 71 -17.24 5.81 0.02
CA ALA A 71 -16.91 7.23 0.07
C ALA A 71 -15.40 7.44 0.18
N ALA A 72 -14.86 8.33 -0.66
CA ALA A 72 -13.46 8.72 -0.55
C ALA A 72 -13.19 9.33 0.83
N PRO A 73 -12.09 8.95 1.50
CA PRO A 73 -11.72 9.54 2.76
C PRO A 73 -11.42 11.03 2.56
N GLN A 74 -12.08 11.89 3.32
CA GLN A 74 -11.87 13.32 3.31
C GLN A 74 -10.96 13.71 4.46
N VAL A 75 -10.06 14.66 4.23
CA VAL A 75 -9.29 15.31 5.31
C VAL A 75 -10.19 16.42 5.87
N THR A 76 -10.80 16.18 7.02
CA THR A 76 -11.83 17.06 7.59
C THR A 76 -11.36 17.86 8.80
N ALA A 77 -10.38 17.37 9.55
CA ALA A 77 -9.86 18.00 10.76
C ALA A 77 -8.48 17.42 11.12
N ALA A 78 -7.81 18.05 12.09
CA ALA A 78 -6.61 17.46 12.68
C ALA A 78 -6.96 16.17 13.41
N THR A 79 -6.10 15.17 13.33
CA THR A 79 -6.25 13.93 14.10
C THR A 79 -6.06 14.22 15.59
N THR A 80 -6.84 13.54 16.43
CA THR A 80 -6.72 13.60 17.89
C THR A 80 -5.68 12.64 18.44
N PHE A 81 -5.24 11.68 17.63
CA PHE A 81 -4.26 10.66 18.00
C PHE A 81 -3.09 10.62 17.03
N GLN A 82 -1.88 10.69 17.56
CA GLN A 82 -0.65 10.52 16.80
C GLN A 82 0.34 9.66 17.58
N ASP A 83 0.78 8.57 16.98
CA ASP A 83 1.85 7.72 17.46
C ASP A 83 2.82 7.46 16.29
N LEU A 84 4.05 7.93 16.42
CA LEU A 84 5.04 7.84 15.34
C LEU A 84 5.54 6.40 15.11
N SER A 85 5.26 5.47 16.01
CA SER A 85 5.55 4.05 15.82
C SER A 85 4.49 3.32 15.00
N LEU A 86 3.39 3.98 14.68
CA LEU A 86 2.27 3.46 13.91
C LEU A 86 2.14 4.20 12.56
N PRO A 87 1.52 3.60 11.54
CA PRO A 87 1.15 4.33 10.33
C PRO A 87 0.30 5.56 10.67
N ALA A 88 0.45 6.63 9.91
CA ALA A 88 -0.38 7.80 10.08
C ALA A 88 -1.85 7.51 9.76
N SER A 89 -2.77 8.21 10.43
CA SER A 89 -4.16 8.28 9.97
C SER A 89 -4.26 9.00 8.62
N ASN A 90 -5.45 8.98 8.00
CA ASN A 90 -5.68 9.72 6.76
C ASN A 90 -5.37 11.22 6.89
N ASN A 91 -5.83 11.85 7.98
CA ASN A 91 -5.66 13.29 8.19
C ASN A 91 -4.20 13.67 8.48
N ALA A 92 -3.42 12.81 9.12
CA ALA A 92 -2.02 13.07 9.46
C ALA A 92 -1.03 12.68 8.34
N ALA A 93 -1.45 11.88 7.35
CA ALA A 93 -0.54 11.27 6.38
C ALA A 93 0.26 12.28 5.55
N ALA A 94 -0.38 13.38 5.09
CA ALA A 94 0.27 14.38 4.26
C ALA A 94 1.41 15.10 5.01
N GLU A 95 1.16 15.48 6.25
CA GLU A 95 2.16 16.15 7.09
C GLU A 95 3.31 15.20 7.45
N ARG A 96 2.99 13.96 7.83
CA ARG A 96 4.02 12.96 8.14
C ARG A 96 4.89 12.63 6.94
N LEU A 97 4.34 12.52 5.74
CA LEU A 97 5.11 12.33 4.52
C LEU A 97 6.02 13.52 4.22
N LYS A 98 5.50 14.76 4.36
CA LYS A 98 6.28 15.98 4.15
C LYS A 98 7.49 16.06 5.07
N ASN A 99 7.33 15.59 6.31
CA ASN A 99 8.36 15.62 7.35
C ASN A 99 9.17 14.32 7.45
N SER A 100 8.94 13.36 6.54
CA SER A 100 9.68 12.10 6.54
C SER A 100 11.15 12.34 6.17
N PRO A 101 12.09 11.82 6.97
CA PRO A 101 13.52 11.92 6.67
C PRO A 101 13.98 10.82 5.70
N ARG A 102 13.11 9.92 5.26
CA ARG A 102 13.44 8.78 4.40
C ARG A 102 13.47 9.18 2.93
N HIS A 103 14.38 8.59 2.18
CA HIS A 103 14.36 8.72 0.73
C HIS A 103 13.15 7.97 0.15
N ALA A 104 12.41 8.66 -0.71
CA ALA A 104 11.26 8.09 -1.41
C ALA A 104 11.15 8.66 -2.82
N GLU A 105 10.75 7.83 -3.77
CA GLU A 105 10.69 8.21 -5.17
C GLU A 105 9.59 7.47 -5.96
N TRP A 106 9.13 8.11 -7.03
CA TRP A 106 8.33 7.46 -8.05
C TRP A 106 9.23 6.73 -9.04
N VAL A 107 8.92 5.48 -9.30
CA VAL A 107 9.62 4.67 -10.31
C VAL A 107 8.67 4.21 -11.40
N LYS A 108 9.21 4.06 -12.63
CA LYS A 108 8.53 3.45 -13.76
C LYS A 108 9.04 2.04 -13.94
N ILE A 109 8.13 1.07 -13.91
CA ILE A 109 8.46 -0.35 -14.03
C ILE A 109 7.88 -0.88 -15.33
N PRO A 110 8.70 -1.35 -16.28
CA PRO A 110 8.21 -1.99 -17.50
C PRO A 110 7.38 -3.24 -17.17
N MET A 111 6.23 -3.38 -17.82
CA MET A 111 5.37 -4.54 -17.66
C MET A 111 5.72 -5.60 -18.71
N ALA A 112 6.04 -6.81 -18.27
CA ALA A 112 6.43 -7.89 -19.15
C ALA A 112 5.33 -8.21 -20.19
N GLY A 113 5.72 -8.30 -21.47
CA GLY A 113 4.81 -8.65 -22.56
C GLY A 113 3.89 -7.54 -23.06
N THR A 114 4.04 -6.31 -22.55
CA THR A 114 3.27 -5.14 -22.99
C THR A 114 4.19 -3.92 -23.15
N PRO A 115 3.82 -2.90 -23.95
CA PRO A 115 4.55 -1.63 -24.01
C PRO A 115 4.32 -0.75 -22.77
N ASP A 116 3.44 -1.15 -21.86
CA ASP A 116 3.00 -0.35 -20.75
C ASP A 116 4.04 -0.26 -19.63
N THR A 117 3.96 0.78 -18.86
CA THR A 117 4.73 0.96 -17.63
C THR A 117 3.79 1.11 -16.44
N LEU A 118 4.20 0.51 -15.33
CA LEU A 118 3.59 0.68 -14.02
C LEU A 118 4.30 1.80 -13.27
N MET A 119 3.56 2.72 -12.67
CA MET A 119 4.12 3.64 -11.68
C MET A 119 4.08 2.98 -10.31
N ALA A 120 5.14 3.12 -9.52
CA ALA A 120 5.17 2.68 -8.14
C ALA A 120 5.91 3.71 -7.26
N TRP A 121 5.52 3.79 -6.00
CA TRP A 121 6.18 4.59 -4.97
C TRP A 121 7.12 3.70 -4.17
N VAL A 122 8.40 4.01 -4.15
CA VAL A 122 9.42 3.27 -3.39
C VAL A 122 9.88 4.12 -2.22
N VAL A 123 10.00 3.51 -1.04
CA VAL A 123 10.57 4.14 0.16
C VAL A 123 11.66 3.25 0.73
N TYR A 124 12.78 3.84 1.06
CA TYR A 124 13.95 3.13 1.56
C TYR A 124 14.09 3.28 3.07
N PRO A 125 14.39 2.19 3.81
CA PRO A 125 14.70 2.28 5.23
C PRO A 125 16.03 2.99 5.45
N PHE A 126 16.22 3.55 6.64
CA PHE A 126 17.57 3.97 7.03
C PHE A 126 18.48 2.76 7.14
N ALA A 127 19.50 2.73 6.32
CA ALA A 127 20.55 1.74 6.46
C ALA A 127 21.45 2.10 7.65
N LYS A 128 21.49 1.22 8.65
CA LYS A 128 22.49 1.33 9.75
C LYS A 128 23.89 0.99 9.26
N ASP A 129 24.01 0.17 8.22
CA ASP A 129 25.23 -0.22 7.52
C ASP A 129 24.89 -0.36 6.04
N SER A 130 25.68 0.23 5.16
CA SER A 130 25.49 0.17 3.70
C SER A 130 25.53 -1.26 3.12
N ARG A 131 26.07 -2.22 3.86
CA ARG A 131 26.09 -3.64 3.50
C ARG A 131 24.85 -4.42 3.92
N GLN A 132 24.03 -3.86 4.81
CA GLN A 132 22.82 -4.52 5.30
C GLN A 132 21.69 -4.42 4.28
N LYS A 133 21.28 -5.56 3.74
CA LYS A 133 20.13 -5.65 2.83
C LYS A 133 18.82 -5.76 3.62
N ALA A 134 17.82 -5.02 3.18
CA ALA A 134 16.48 -5.05 3.75
C ALA A 134 15.54 -5.94 2.91
N PRO A 135 14.62 -6.69 3.55
CA PRO A 135 13.58 -7.41 2.81
C PRO A 135 12.54 -6.45 2.24
N VAL A 136 11.85 -6.90 1.19
CA VAL A 136 10.88 -6.08 0.46
C VAL A 136 9.45 -6.31 0.99
N VAL A 137 8.68 -5.23 1.08
CA VAL A 137 7.24 -5.28 1.33
C VAL A 137 6.52 -4.53 0.23
N VAL A 138 5.66 -5.24 -0.50
CA VAL A 138 4.74 -4.64 -1.47
C VAL A 138 3.49 -4.17 -0.74
N VAL A 139 3.14 -2.89 -0.87
CA VAL A 139 2.00 -2.26 -0.20
C VAL A 139 0.89 -2.00 -1.22
N VAL A 140 -0.23 -2.70 -1.09
CA VAL A 140 -1.36 -2.65 -2.04
C VAL A 140 -2.45 -1.74 -1.52
N HIS A 141 -2.80 -0.73 -2.32
CA HIS A 141 -3.75 0.32 -1.97
C HIS A 141 -5.22 -0.14 -1.99
N GLU A 142 -6.09 0.72 -1.48
CA GLU A 142 -7.55 0.59 -1.51
C GLU A 142 -8.12 0.91 -2.90
N ILE A 143 -9.45 0.92 -3.02
CA ILE A 143 -10.18 1.27 -4.27
C ILE A 143 -9.93 2.71 -4.76
N PHE A 144 -9.32 3.56 -3.96
CA PHE A 144 -9.08 4.98 -4.27
C PHE A 144 -7.75 5.23 -4.99
N GLY A 145 -6.99 4.19 -5.32
CA GLY A 145 -5.66 4.31 -5.90
C GLY A 145 -4.56 4.55 -4.85
N LEU A 146 -3.36 4.85 -5.33
CA LEU A 146 -2.20 5.09 -4.46
C LEU A 146 -2.28 6.48 -3.82
N SER A 147 -3.16 6.60 -2.83
CA SER A 147 -3.42 7.84 -2.09
C SER A 147 -2.22 8.29 -1.24
N THR A 148 -2.27 9.52 -0.75
CA THR A 148 -1.29 10.04 0.21
C THR A 148 -1.21 9.17 1.46
N TRP A 149 -2.34 8.65 1.95
CA TRP A 149 -2.37 7.76 3.10
C TRP A 149 -1.58 6.47 2.84
N VAL A 150 -1.79 5.79 1.71
CA VAL A 150 -1.06 4.54 1.39
C VAL A 150 0.44 4.80 1.21
N ARG A 151 0.83 5.94 0.62
CA ARG A 151 2.24 6.35 0.58
C ARG A 151 2.81 6.58 1.98
N GLY A 152 2.01 7.13 2.90
CA GLY A 152 2.36 7.25 4.32
C GLY A 152 2.53 5.91 5.02
N VAL A 153 1.71 4.91 4.66
CA VAL A 153 1.91 3.53 5.15
C VAL A 153 3.21 2.94 4.61
N ALA A 154 3.53 3.14 3.33
CA ALA A 154 4.79 2.70 2.76
C ALA A 154 6.00 3.36 3.46
N ASP A 155 5.87 4.63 3.83
CA ASP A 155 6.87 5.34 4.62
C ASP A 155 7.04 4.72 6.02
N GLN A 156 5.94 4.33 6.70
CA GLN A 156 6.01 3.63 7.98
C GLN A 156 6.64 2.23 7.84
N VAL A 157 6.30 1.47 6.81
CA VAL A 157 6.94 0.19 6.52
C VAL A 157 8.46 0.36 6.38
N ALA A 158 8.90 1.43 5.73
CA ALA A 158 10.32 1.74 5.61
C ALA A 158 10.93 2.19 6.96
N ALA A 159 10.19 2.92 7.80
CA ALA A 159 10.61 3.24 9.16
C ALA A 159 10.88 1.98 9.99
N ASP A 160 10.11 0.92 9.76
CA ASP A 160 10.20 -0.36 10.46
C ASP A 160 11.29 -1.31 9.89
N GLY A 161 12.06 -0.84 8.88
CA GLY A 161 13.28 -1.48 8.40
C GLY A 161 13.12 -2.31 7.12
N PHE A 162 12.06 -2.13 6.34
CA PHE A 162 11.81 -2.81 5.08
C PHE A 162 11.99 -1.85 3.89
N ILE A 163 12.35 -2.34 2.72
CA ILE A 163 12.14 -1.59 1.49
C ILE A 163 10.64 -1.70 1.16
N ALA A 164 9.94 -0.56 1.16
CA ALA A 164 8.54 -0.53 0.78
C ALA A 164 8.39 -0.16 -0.69
N ILE A 165 7.56 -0.90 -1.42
CA ILE A 165 7.15 -0.56 -2.77
C ILE A 165 5.63 -0.61 -2.88
N ALA A 166 5.02 0.50 -3.27
CA ALA A 166 3.58 0.61 -3.45
C ALA A 166 3.26 0.82 -4.93
N PRO A 167 2.85 -0.24 -5.66
CA PRO A 167 2.42 -0.12 -7.04
C PRO A 167 1.10 0.64 -7.14
N ASP A 168 1.00 1.51 -8.14
CA ASP A 168 -0.22 2.24 -8.47
C ASP A 168 -1.01 1.49 -9.55
N PHE A 169 -1.99 0.71 -9.13
CA PHE A 169 -2.82 -0.11 -10.02
C PHE A 169 -3.66 0.70 -11.01
N LEU A 170 -3.82 2.00 -10.77
CA LEU A 170 -4.55 2.90 -11.66
C LEU A 170 -3.65 3.53 -12.72
N SER A 171 -2.34 3.49 -12.54
CA SER A 171 -1.37 4.27 -13.33
C SER A 171 -1.36 3.88 -14.81
N ARG A 172 -1.55 2.60 -15.12
CA ARG A 172 -1.57 2.10 -16.51
C ARG A 172 -2.74 2.69 -17.31
N ALA A 173 -3.95 2.64 -16.74
CA ALA A 173 -5.14 3.18 -17.39
C ALA A 173 -5.12 4.73 -17.47
N ARG A 174 -4.36 5.38 -16.60
CA ARG A 174 -4.26 6.85 -16.53
C ARG A 174 -3.08 7.44 -17.29
N GLY A 175 -2.11 6.61 -17.64
CA GLY A 175 -0.85 7.09 -18.22
C GLY A 175 0.06 7.84 -17.23
N GLY A 176 -0.19 7.75 -15.91
CA GLY A 176 0.59 8.43 -14.88
C GLY A 176 0.17 8.06 -13.46
N PRO A 177 0.88 8.57 -12.43
CA PRO A 177 0.61 8.23 -11.04
C PRO A 177 -0.72 8.77 -10.55
N SER A 178 -1.29 8.12 -9.52
CA SER A 178 -2.43 8.66 -8.78
C SER A 178 -2.08 9.98 -8.12
N SER A 179 -3.01 10.92 -8.16
CA SER A 179 -2.88 12.25 -7.56
C SER A 179 -4.02 12.52 -6.58
N VAL A 180 -3.88 13.57 -5.78
CA VAL A 180 -4.93 14.00 -4.86
C VAL A 180 -6.19 14.51 -5.56
N GLU A 181 -6.07 14.93 -6.82
CA GLU A 181 -7.21 15.39 -7.63
C GLU A 181 -7.99 14.22 -8.25
N LEU A 182 -7.52 12.98 -8.09
CA LEU A 182 -8.23 11.85 -8.65
C LEU A 182 -9.59 11.68 -7.99
N ASN A 183 -10.63 11.86 -8.78
CA ASN A 183 -12.00 11.65 -8.34
C ASN A 183 -12.22 10.17 -7.95
N ALA A 184 -12.87 9.94 -6.80
CA ALA A 184 -13.12 8.61 -6.25
C ALA A 184 -13.92 7.71 -7.20
N ASP A 185 -14.90 8.25 -7.92
CA ASP A 185 -15.70 7.47 -8.89
C ASP A 185 -14.86 7.01 -10.08
N THR A 186 -13.94 7.86 -10.52
CA THR A 186 -12.99 7.49 -11.56
C THR A 186 -12.01 6.42 -11.07
N ALA A 187 -11.50 6.55 -9.84
CA ALA A 187 -10.65 5.53 -9.24
C ALA A 187 -11.35 4.18 -9.16
N ARG A 188 -12.60 4.17 -8.65
CA ARG A 188 -13.42 2.95 -8.53
C ARG A 188 -13.71 2.29 -9.89
N ARG A 189 -14.03 3.10 -10.91
CA ARG A 189 -14.24 2.58 -12.28
C ARG A 189 -13.02 1.90 -12.85
N ILE A 190 -11.85 2.51 -12.68
CA ILE A 190 -10.59 1.94 -13.18
C ILE A 190 -10.26 0.67 -12.40
N ILE A 191 -10.33 0.70 -11.07
CA ILE A 191 -9.95 -0.45 -10.23
C ILE A 191 -10.87 -1.65 -10.45
N ALA A 192 -12.15 -1.42 -10.73
CA ALA A 192 -13.10 -2.48 -11.08
C ALA A 192 -12.71 -3.22 -12.37
N GLY A 193 -12.01 -2.56 -13.29
CA GLY A 193 -11.48 -3.18 -14.50
C GLY A 193 -10.19 -3.97 -14.31
N VAL A 194 -9.50 -3.85 -13.16
CA VAL A 194 -8.24 -4.56 -12.90
C VAL A 194 -8.53 -5.99 -12.44
N ASN A 195 -8.45 -6.92 -13.38
CA ASN A 195 -8.73 -8.34 -13.12
C ASN A 195 -7.62 -9.01 -12.30
N THR A 196 -7.88 -10.22 -11.79
CA THR A 196 -6.95 -10.97 -10.95
C THR A 196 -5.60 -11.25 -11.60
N THR A 197 -5.58 -11.57 -12.88
CA THR A 197 -4.33 -11.83 -13.60
C THR A 197 -3.47 -10.56 -13.63
N GLU A 198 -4.07 -9.43 -13.94
CA GLU A 198 -3.40 -8.13 -13.94
C GLU A 198 -2.93 -7.74 -12.55
N ARG A 199 -3.74 -7.96 -11.49
CA ARG A 199 -3.32 -7.74 -10.09
C ARG A 199 -2.02 -8.47 -9.78
N ASN A 200 -1.94 -9.75 -10.15
CA ASN A 200 -0.75 -10.57 -9.92
C ASN A 200 0.44 -10.12 -10.75
N GLN A 201 0.25 -9.76 -12.01
CA GLN A 201 1.31 -9.22 -12.86
C GLN A 201 1.90 -7.93 -12.27
N ILE A 202 1.06 -7.03 -11.78
CA ILE A 202 1.48 -5.77 -11.15
C ILE A 202 2.29 -6.03 -9.87
N ILE A 203 1.80 -6.90 -8.97
CA ILE A 203 2.55 -7.25 -7.76
C ILE A 203 3.88 -7.92 -8.12
N ASN A 204 3.88 -8.86 -9.07
CA ASN A 204 5.09 -9.54 -9.50
C ASN A 204 6.12 -8.58 -10.10
N ALA A 205 5.69 -7.62 -10.91
CA ALA A 205 6.56 -6.60 -11.49
C ALA A 205 7.17 -5.71 -10.40
N ALA A 206 6.35 -5.23 -9.46
CA ALA A 206 6.80 -4.41 -8.34
C ALA A 206 7.77 -5.18 -7.42
N ALA A 207 7.45 -6.43 -7.08
CA ALA A 207 8.31 -7.27 -6.24
C ALA A 207 9.66 -7.55 -6.91
N ASN A 208 9.65 -7.93 -8.19
CA ASN A 208 10.88 -8.17 -8.96
C ASN A 208 11.74 -6.91 -9.03
N TYR A 209 11.14 -5.76 -9.36
CA TYR A 209 11.86 -4.49 -9.38
C TYR A 209 12.54 -4.19 -8.04
N ALA A 210 11.77 -4.25 -6.94
CA ALA A 210 12.31 -3.93 -5.62
C ALA A 210 13.37 -4.92 -5.14
N MET A 211 13.21 -6.23 -5.43
CA MET A 211 14.23 -7.23 -5.10
C MET A 211 15.51 -7.08 -5.92
N MET A 212 15.49 -6.41 -7.09
CA MET A 212 16.69 -6.12 -7.87
C MET A 212 17.49 -4.93 -7.34
N LEU A 213 16.94 -4.12 -6.43
CA LEU A 213 17.66 -3.01 -5.82
C LEU A 213 18.92 -3.52 -5.05
N PRO A 214 20.05 -2.83 -5.13
CA PRO A 214 21.30 -3.27 -4.48
C PRO A 214 21.17 -3.51 -2.98
N SER A 215 20.30 -2.73 -2.31
CA SER A 215 20.03 -2.80 -0.87
C SER A 215 18.94 -3.83 -0.51
N ALA A 216 18.38 -4.58 -1.49
CA ALA A 216 17.28 -5.49 -1.25
C ALA A 216 17.75 -6.93 -0.99
N GLN A 217 17.02 -7.63 -0.12
CA GLN A 217 17.03 -9.08 -0.03
C GLN A 217 16.14 -9.67 -1.14
N GLN A 218 16.41 -10.94 -1.52
CA GLN A 218 15.62 -11.67 -2.51
C GLN A 218 14.36 -12.32 -1.91
N LYS A 219 13.68 -11.58 -1.05
CA LYS A 219 12.46 -12.00 -0.35
C LYS A 219 11.48 -10.83 -0.27
N TYR A 220 10.20 -11.13 -0.43
CA TYR A 220 9.15 -10.15 -0.26
C TYR A 220 7.90 -10.71 0.39
N ALA A 221 7.15 -9.81 1.02
CA ALA A 221 5.80 -10.03 1.49
C ALA A 221 4.86 -8.98 0.91
N VAL A 222 3.55 -9.20 1.01
CA VAL A 222 2.54 -8.27 0.53
C VAL A 222 1.66 -7.83 1.70
N ILE A 223 1.43 -6.54 1.83
CA ILE A 223 0.42 -5.97 2.72
C ILE A 223 -0.63 -5.29 1.84
N GLY A 224 -1.91 -5.44 2.15
CA GLY A 224 -2.95 -4.78 1.38
C GLY A 224 -4.16 -4.39 2.22
N TYR A 225 -4.85 -3.35 1.78
CA TYR A 225 -5.95 -2.69 2.47
C TYR A 225 -7.22 -2.75 1.65
N CYS A 226 -8.36 -3.16 2.24
CA CYS A 226 -9.65 -3.22 1.54
C CYS A 226 -9.55 -4.11 0.28
N TRP A 227 -9.78 -3.58 -0.90
CA TRP A 227 -9.51 -4.25 -2.18
C TRP A 227 -8.07 -4.79 -2.26
N GLY A 228 -7.10 -4.04 -1.73
CA GLY A 228 -5.72 -4.52 -1.61
C GLY A 228 -5.58 -5.71 -0.66
N GLY A 229 -6.36 -5.77 0.41
CA GLY A 229 -6.41 -6.93 1.30
C GLY A 229 -6.93 -8.19 0.60
N GLN A 230 -7.99 -8.04 -0.23
CA GLN A 230 -8.46 -9.10 -1.10
C GLN A 230 -7.39 -9.51 -2.13
N THR A 231 -6.66 -8.54 -2.66
CA THR A 231 -5.56 -8.76 -3.61
C THR A 231 -4.40 -9.53 -2.98
N VAL A 232 -4.16 -9.40 -1.65
CA VAL A 232 -3.21 -10.26 -0.91
C VAL A 232 -3.61 -11.73 -0.98
N PHE A 233 -4.89 -12.05 -0.74
CA PHE A 233 -5.37 -13.43 -0.88
C PHE A 233 -5.24 -13.94 -2.32
N ALA A 234 -5.61 -13.11 -3.31
CA ALA A 234 -5.44 -13.46 -4.72
C ALA A 234 -3.98 -13.78 -5.06
N HIS A 235 -3.06 -12.98 -4.55
CA HIS A 235 -1.63 -13.19 -4.77
C HIS A 235 -1.14 -14.48 -4.10
N ALA A 236 -1.58 -14.75 -2.87
CA ALA A 236 -1.26 -15.99 -2.16
C ALA A 236 -1.78 -17.24 -2.87
N VAL A 237 -2.98 -17.17 -3.49
CA VAL A 237 -3.57 -18.24 -4.30
C VAL A 237 -2.77 -18.49 -5.58
N ASN A 238 -2.26 -17.45 -6.23
CA ASN A 238 -1.47 -17.55 -7.46
C ASN A 238 0.01 -17.81 -7.21
N GLY A 239 0.47 -17.77 -5.95
CA GLY A 239 1.80 -18.20 -5.53
C GLY A 239 2.92 -17.18 -5.70
N GLY A 240 2.67 -16.04 -6.34
CA GLY A 240 3.67 -14.97 -6.53
C GLY A 240 4.87 -15.38 -7.39
N VAL A 241 5.94 -14.58 -7.33
CA VAL A 241 7.25 -14.89 -7.89
C VAL A 241 8.17 -15.46 -6.82
N LYS A 242 9.34 -16.00 -7.24
CA LYS A 242 10.38 -16.50 -6.33
C LYS A 242 10.70 -15.41 -5.29
N GLY A 243 10.71 -15.79 -4.02
CA GLY A 243 10.93 -14.88 -2.89
C GLY A 243 9.64 -14.50 -2.15
N PHE A 244 8.45 -14.82 -2.66
CA PHE A 244 7.20 -14.60 -1.94
C PHE A 244 7.18 -15.38 -0.63
N SER A 245 6.96 -14.68 0.48
CA SER A 245 7.10 -15.23 1.84
C SER A 245 5.80 -15.18 2.64
N GLY A 246 4.77 -14.47 2.19
CA GLY A 246 3.47 -14.39 2.84
C GLY A 246 2.79 -13.03 2.68
N GLY A 247 1.60 -12.88 3.23
CA GLY A 247 0.84 -11.65 3.12
C GLY A 247 -0.02 -11.30 4.31
N VAL A 248 -0.30 -10.01 4.49
CA VAL A 248 -1.19 -9.47 5.51
C VAL A 248 -2.32 -8.71 4.82
N ALA A 249 -3.53 -9.21 4.99
CA ALA A 249 -4.76 -8.61 4.50
C ALA A 249 -5.44 -7.80 5.61
N PHE A 250 -5.56 -6.49 5.43
CA PHE A 250 -6.39 -5.67 6.27
C PHE A 250 -7.77 -5.56 5.64
N TYR A 251 -8.80 -5.94 6.37
CA TYR A 251 -10.21 -5.86 5.99
C TYR A 251 -10.48 -6.24 4.52
N GLY A 252 -9.91 -7.34 4.07
CA GLY A 252 -10.08 -7.92 2.74
C GLY A 252 -10.33 -9.42 2.80
N ALA A 253 -11.35 -9.90 2.12
CA ALA A 253 -11.73 -11.32 2.11
C ALA A 253 -11.02 -12.11 1.00
N PRO A 254 -10.85 -13.44 1.13
CA PRO A 254 -10.44 -14.33 0.04
C PRO A 254 -11.51 -14.41 -1.06
N TYR A 255 -11.25 -15.20 -2.09
CA TYR A 255 -12.25 -15.50 -3.13
C TYR A 255 -13.51 -16.12 -2.54
N THR A 256 -14.65 -15.75 -3.10
CA THR A 256 -15.96 -16.28 -2.75
C THR A 256 -16.62 -16.91 -3.96
N LYS A 257 -17.58 -17.81 -3.72
CA LYS A 257 -18.43 -18.45 -4.73
C LYS A 257 -19.89 -18.28 -4.36
N GLY A 258 -20.75 -18.18 -5.38
CA GLY A 258 -22.20 -17.99 -5.18
C GLY A 258 -22.46 -16.61 -4.57
N GLY A 259 -23.59 -16.52 -3.93
CA GLY A 259 -24.11 -15.24 -3.43
C GLY A 259 -24.90 -14.50 -4.50
N THR A 260 -26.00 -13.95 -4.10
CA THR A 260 -26.80 -13.05 -4.94
C THR A 260 -27.26 -11.87 -4.10
N PRO A 261 -27.16 -10.64 -4.62
CA PRO A 261 -27.69 -9.47 -3.93
C PRO A 261 -29.19 -9.61 -3.71
N ALA A 262 -29.72 -8.98 -2.66
CA ALA A 262 -31.15 -8.85 -2.49
C ALA A 262 -31.76 -8.09 -3.68
N THR A 263 -32.94 -8.53 -4.11
CA THR A 263 -33.78 -7.78 -5.07
C THR A 263 -35.03 -7.31 -4.36
N ALA A 264 -35.93 -6.61 -5.06
CA ALA A 264 -37.23 -6.21 -4.50
C ALA A 264 -38.05 -7.41 -4.06
N THR A 265 -37.84 -8.61 -4.61
CA THR A 265 -38.65 -9.81 -4.41
C THR A 265 -37.88 -11.00 -3.84
N THR A 266 -36.54 -10.95 -3.74
CA THR A 266 -35.72 -12.05 -3.24
C THR A 266 -34.73 -11.55 -2.18
N ALA A 267 -34.57 -12.35 -1.11
CA ALA A 267 -33.57 -12.10 -0.10
C ALA A 267 -32.15 -12.32 -0.67
N ALA A 268 -31.15 -11.60 -0.13
CA ALA A 268 -29.78 -11.85 -0.46
C ALA A 268 -29.38 -13.29 -0.09
N VAL A 269 -28.63 -13.96 -0.95
CA VAL A 269 -27.96 -15.22 -0.63
C VAL A 269 -26.50 -14.89 -0.30
N PRO A 270 -25.99 -15.22 0.91
CA PRO A 270 -24.58 -14.98 1.24
C PRO A 270 -23.64 -15.75 0.32
N ALA A 271 -22.56 -15.11 -0.10
CA ALA A 271 -21.47 -15.82 -0.78
C ALA A 271 -20.68 -16.68 0.23
N SER A 272 -20.24 -17.86 -0.18
CA SER A 272 -19.36 -18.72 0.61
C SER A 272 -17.89 -18.54 0.18
N VAL A 273 -16.96 -18.88 1.06
CA VAL A 273 -15.53 -18.85 0.73
C VAL A 273 -15.21 -19.93 -0.31
N ASP A 274 -14.42 -19.58 -1.33
CA ASP A 274 -13.98 -20.56 -2.32
C ASP A 274 -12.91 -21.49 -1.74
N ALA A 275 -13.32 -22.69 -1.31
CA ALA A 275 -12.43 -23.70 -0.76
C ALA A 275 -11.33 -24.16 -1.75
N ASP A 276 -11.59 -24.11 -3.07
CA ASP A 276 -10.61 -24.47 -4.09
C ASP A 276 -9.46 -23.46 -4.14
N SER A 277 -9.78 -22.19 -3.97
CA SER A 277 -8.77 -21.14 -3.87
C SER A 277 -7.93 -21.28 -2.60
N ILE A 278 -8.57 -21.56 -1.45
CA ILE A 278 -7.86 -21.77 -0.18
C ILE A 278 -6.83 -22.92 -0.28
N ARG A 279 -7.17 -24.02 -0.96
CA ARG A 279 -6.25 -25.14 -1.17
C ARG A 279 -4.95 -24.74 -1.88
N LYS A 280 -4.99 -23.75 -2.75
CA LYS A 280 -3.83 -23.28 -3.52
C LYS A 280 -2.87 -22.41 -2.70
N ILE A 281 -3.30 -21.83 -1.59
CA ILE A 281 -2.44 -21.01 -0.74
C ILE A 281 -1.29 -21.82 -0.20
N SER A 282 -0.04 -21.41 -0.48
CA SER A 282 1.17 -22.11 -0.05
C SER A 282 2.04 -21.32 0.93
N LYS A 283 1.72 -20.04 1.15
CA LYS A 283 2.47 -19.15 2.04
C LYS A 283 1.58 -18.65 3.17
N PRO A 284 2.15 -18.29 4.33
CA PRO A 284 1.39 -17.73 5.44
C PRO A 284 0.55 -16.52 5.05
N VAL A 285 -0.66 -16.44 5.58
CA VAL A 285 -1.56 -15.28 5.43
C VAL A 285 -2.09 -14.87 6.80
N MET A 286 -2.14 -13.55 7.04
CA MET A 286 -2.80 -12.96 8.19
C MET A 286 -3.98 -12.11 7.72
N LEU A 287 -5.13 -12.20 8.42
CA LEU A 287 -6.31 -11.34 8.21
C LEU A 287 -6.58 -10.51 9.46
N LEU A 288 -6.61 -9.18 9.29
CA LEU A 288 -6.96 -8.22 10.34
C LEU A 288 -8.23 -7.48 9.92
N ASN A 289 -9.31 -7.64 10.68
CA ASN A 289 -10.62 -7.07 10.37
C ASN A 289 -11.17 -6.26 11.53
N GLY A 290 -12.03 -5.28 11.24
CA GLY A 290 -12.84 -4.59 12.25
C GLY A 290 -14.22 -5.22 12.34
N SER A 291 -14.75 -5.45 13.55
CA SER A 291 -16.01 -6.18 13.74
C SER A 291 -17.24 -5.45 13.15
N LYS A 292 -17.15 -4.14 12.97
CA LYS A 292 -18.18 -3.36 12.27
C LYS A 292 -18.23 -3.62 10.74
N ASP A 293 -17.20 -4.25 10.16
CA ASP A 293 -17.29 -4.86 8.82
C ASP A 293 -17.95 -6.24 8.95
N ALA A 294 -19.27 -6.21 9.06
CA ALA A 294 -20.09 -7.42 9.27
C ALA A 294 -19.92 -8.45 8.14
N ARG A 295 -19.69 -7.99 6.90
CA ARG A 295 -19.53 -8.86 5.74
C ARG A 295 -18.29 -9.75 5.86
N ILE A 296 -17.13 -9.17 6.15
CA ILE A 296 -15.89 -9.94 6.32
C ILE A 296 -15.93 -10.69 7.64
N GLY A 297 -16.44 -10.06 8.72
CA GLY A 297 -16.60 -10.70 10.02
C GLY A 297 -17.40 -11.99 9.96
N ALA A 298 -18.49 -12.03 9.20
CA ALA A 298 -19.30 -13.22 9.02
C ALA A 298 -18.58 -14.38 8.30
N MET A 299 -17.62 -14.06 7.41
CA MET A 299 -16.84 -15.08 6.68
C MET A 299 -15.64 -15.63 7.47
N MET A 300 -15.16 -14.90 8.50
CA MET A 300 -13.93 -15.28 9.22
C MET A 300 -13.96 -16.70 9.80
N PRO A 301 -15.06 -17.20 10.41
CA PRO A 301 -15.11 -18.57 10.90
C PRO A 301 -14.95 -19.63 9.78
N GLU A 302 -15.58 -19.39 8.61
CA GLU A 302 -15.43 -20.28 7.45
C GLU A 302 -14.01 -20.24 6.89
N ILE A 303 -13.40 -19.07 6.78
CA ILE A 303 -12.00 -18.92 6.34
C ILE A 303 -11.09 -19.70 7.27
N GLU A 304 -11.23 -19.55 8.58
CA GLU A 304 -10.41 -20.24 9.57
C GLU A 304 -10.57 -21.75 9.48
N ALA A 305 -11.80 -22.23 9.38
CA ALA A 305 -12.10 -23.66 9.23
C ALA A 305 -11.44 -24.25 7.96
N LEU A 306 -11.58 -23.57 6.83
CA LEU A 306 -10.99 -24.00 5.55
C LEU A 306 -9.46 -23.96 5.58
N MET A 307 -8.86 -22.91 6.13
CA MET A 307 -7.41 -22.80 6.29
C MET A 307 -6.85 -23.93 7.15
N LYS A 308 -7.50 -24.20 8.29
CA LYS A 308 -7.14 -25.30 9.20
C LYS A 308 -7.28 -26.67 8.53
N ALA A 309 -8.42 -26.93 7.89
CA ALA A 309 -8.69 -28.20 7.21
C ALA A 309 -7.69 -28.49 6.08
N ASN A 310 -7.11 -27.46 5.48
CA ASN A 310 -6.12 -27.59 4.42
C ASN A 310 -4.67 -27.41 4.91
N GLY A 311 -4.42 -27.40 6.22
CA GLY A 311 -3.07 -27.30 6.81
C GLY A 311 -2.35 -25.98 6.48
N LYS A 312 -3.10 -24.88 6.26
CA LYS A 312 -2.53 -23.60 5.91
C LYS A 312 -2.07 -22.82 7.13
N THR A 313 -0.95 -22.13 7.03
CA THR A 313 -0.50 -21.19 8.07
C THR A 313 -1.33 -19.92 7.95
N TYR A 314 -2.21 -19.71 8.93
CA TYR A 314 -3.16 -18.60 8.95
C TYR A 314 -3.26 -18.01 10.36
N GLU A 315 -3.31 -16.69 10.41
CA GLU A 315 -3.56 -15.92 11.63
C GLU A 315 -4.69 -14.91 11.34
N ALA A 316 -5.60 -14.72 12.28
CA ALA A 316 -6.67 -13.73 12.11
C ALA A 316 -7.00 -12.99 13.41
N ARG A 317 -7.47 -11.75 13.26
CA ARG A 317 -8.06 -10.95 14.33
C ARG A 317 -9.27 -10.19 13.80
N ASN A 318 -10.35 -10.23 14.58
CA ASN A 318 -11.53 -9.38 14.38
C ASN A 318 -11.57 -8.42 15.57
N TYR A 319 -11.32 -7.13 15.32
CA TYR A 319 -11.21 -6.11 16.36
C TYR A 319 -12.58 -5.56 16.71
N GLU A 320 -13.01 -5.81 17.93
CA GLU A 320 -14.33 -5.39 18.41
C GLU A 320 -14.52 -3.87 18.33
N GLY A 321 -15.65 -3.43 17.77
CA GLY A 321 -16.03 -2.04 17.61
C GLY A 321 -15.28 -1.28 16.50
N ALA A 322 -14.21 -1.84 15.93
CA ALA A 322 -13.45 -1.19 14.88
C ALA A 322 -14.17 -1.29 13.52
N VAL A 323 -14.02 -0.25 12.70
CA VAL A 323 -14.66 -0.16 11.36
C VAL A 323 -13.81 -0.80 10.27
N HIS A 324 -14.43 -1.00 9.09
CA HIS A 324 -13.67 -1.17 7.85
C HIS A 324 -12.73 0.03 7.66
N GLY A 325 -11.46 -0.21 7.37
CA GLY A 325 -10.46 0.86 7.24
C GLY A 325 -9.99 1.45 8.57
N PHE A 326 -10.07 0.72 9.69
CA PHE A 326 -9.69 1.21 11.02
C PHE A 326 -8.27 1.79 11.09
N LEU A 327 -7.32 1.23 10.34
CA LEU A 327 -5.94 1.72 10.31
C LEU A 327 -5.85 3.15 9.71
N ARG A 328 -6.68 3.43 8.73
CA ARG A 328 -6.78 4.76 8.10
C ARG A 328 -7.57 5.73 8.97
N ALA A 329 -8.59 5.22 9.67
CA ALA A 329 -9.55 6.00 10.42
C ALA A 329 -9.09 6.38 11.83
N GLN A 330 -8.03 5.78 12.34
CA GLN A 330 -7.55 5.94 13.72
C GLN A 330 -7.40 7.40 14.15
N GLY A 331 -8.11 7.80 15.20
CA GLY A 331 -8.01 9.14 15.78
C GLY A 331 -8.45 10.28 14.86
N ASP A 332 -8.99 10.00 13.69
CA ASP A 332 -9.54 10.99 12.78
C ASP A 332 -11.02 11.23 13.14
N PRO A 333 -11.39 12.42 13.60
CA PRO A 333 -12.78 12.70 13.95
C PRO A 333 -13.67 12.62 12.70
N LYS A 334 -14.84 12.00 12.86
CA LYS A 334 -15.86 11.93 11.82
C LYS A 334 -17.23 12.20 12.47
N PRO A 335 -18.08 13.08 11.90
CA PRO A 335 -19.36 13.44 12.50
C PRO A 335 -20.28 12.26 12.80
N THR A 336 -20.13 11.16 12.06
CA THR A 336 -20.95 9.94 12.21
C THR A 336 -20.32 8.88 13.12
N ARG A 337 -19.22 9.20 13.78
CA ARG A 337 -18.45 8.25 14.60
C ARG A 337 -18.50 8.71 16.06
N ASP A 338 -18.81 7.81 16.97
CA ASP A 338 -18.74 8.06 18.38
C ASP A 338 -17.35 7.82 18.97
N GLU A 339 -17.13 8.27 20.22
CA GLU A 339 -15.85 8.11 20.92
C GLU A 339 -15.45 6.63 21.10
N ALA A 340 -16.42 5.74 21.28
CA ALA A 340 -16.15 4.32 21.44
C ALA A 340 -15.61 3.70 20.14
N GLU A 341 -16.14 4.09 18.99
CA GLU A 341 -15.64 3.67 17.69
C GLU A 341 -14.25 4.22 17.40
N GLU A 342 -13.99 5.47 17.74
CA GLU A 342 -12.65 6.06 17.61
C GLU A 342 -11.63 5.33 18.50
N ALA A 343 -11.98 5.06 19.75
CA ALA A 343 -11.15 4.29 20.67
C ALA A 343 -10.89 2.87 20.17
N ALA A 344 -11.90 2.20 19.61
CA ALA A 344 -11.76 0.86 19.01
C ALA A 344 -10.81 0.86 17.81
N ASN A 345 -10.89 1.86 16.92
CA ASN A 345 -9.99 2.00 15.78
C ASN A 345 -8.54 2.21 16.21
N ILE A 346 -8.31 3.04 17.24
CA ILE A 346 -6.98 3.27 17.81
C ILE A 346 -6.44 1.98 18.44
N ALA A 347 -7.27 1.27 19.24
CA ALA A 347 -6.88 0.00 19.85
C ALA A 347 -6.54 -1.07 18.82
N ALA A 348 -7.36 -1.19 17.76
CA ALA A 348 -7.13 -2.10 16.64
C ALA A 348 -5.82 -1.79 15.90
N THR A 349 -5.49 -0.51 15.73
CA THR A 349 -4.23 -0.10 15.09
C THR A 349 -3.03 -0.41 15.98
N LYS A 350 -3.12 -0.14 17.29
CA LYS A 350 -2.06 -0.41 18.28
C LYS A 350 -1.73 -1.89 18.41
N ASP A 351 -2.68 -2.79 18.21
CA ASP A 351 -2.43 -4.24 18.20
C ASP A 351 -2.08 -4.74 16.77
N GLY A 352 -2.80 -4.29 15.76
CA GLY A 352 -2.67 -4.80 14.38
C GLY A 352 -1.33 -4.48 13.72
N TRP A 353 -0.79 -3.28 13.93
CA TRP A 353 0.50 -2.92 13.34
C TRP A 353 1.67 -3.71 13.91
N PRO A 354 1.88 -3.81 15.23
CA PRO A 354 2.91 -4.67 15.78
C PRO A 354 2.77 -6.14 15.38
N ARG A 355 1.54 -6.69 15.25
CA ARG A 355 1.31 -8.04 14.72
C ARG A 355 1.77 -8.17 13.29
N THR A 356 1.46 -7.17 12.45
CA THR A 356 1.94 -7.09 11.07
C THR A 356 3.46 -7.14 11.02
N LEU A 357 4.15 -6.34 11.82
CA LEU A 357 5.61 -6.34 11.88
C LEU A 357 6.18 -7.69 12.36
N ALA A 358 5.56 -8.30 13.37
CA ALA A 358 5.97 -9.62 13.87
C ALA A 358 5.80 -10.70 12.77
N PHE A 359 4.69 -10.69 12.05
CA PHE A 359 4.45 -11.57 10.91
C PHE A 359 5.49 -11.39 9.81
N LEU A 360 5.76 -10.15 9.40
CA LEU A 360 6.75 -9.82 8.38
C LEU A 360 8.16 -10.28 8.80
N ARG A 361 8.59 -9.95 10.02
CA ARG A 361 9.90 -10.34 10.54
C ARG A 361 10.06 -11.86 10.66
N LYS A 362 9.00 -12.58 11.00
CA LYS A 362 8.99 -14.06 11.07
C LYS A 362 9.20 -14.68 9.69
N ASN A 363 8.52 -14.18 8.67
CA ASN A 363 8.44 -14.82 7.35
C ASN A 363 9.50 -14.30 6.35
N LEU A 364 10.09 -13.14 6.59
CA LEU A 364 11.12 -12.52 5.74
C LEU A 364 12.56 -12.76 6.25
N LYS A 365 12.76 -13.62 7.24
CA LYS A 365 14.09 -13.98 7.77
C LYS A 365 14.97 -14.69 6.73
#